data_b1e7c20707873703db33aa7ff23d95dd
#
_entry.id   b1e7c20707873703db33aa7ff23d95dd
#
_cell.length_a   1.000
_cell.length_b   1.000
_cell.length_c   1.000
_cell.angle_alpha   90.00
_cell.angle_beta   90.00
_cell.angle_gamma   90.00
#
_symmetry.space_group_name_H-M   'P 1'
#
loop_
_entity.id
_entity.type
_entity.pdbx_description
1 polymer ?
#
loop_
_entity_poly.entity_id
_entity_poly.type
_entity_poly.pdbx_seq_one_letter_code
_entity_poly.pdbx_strand_id
1 'polypeptide(L)'
;LISEAIRGEGGQLVNHSKVRFMENYSKQLELAPRDVVAKAIFNEMRTNGEKNVFLSLKHLKSSLIKNRFKNTFELCLREGLDITKDDIPVSPAAHYMIGGVKTNTFSETNIKNLYACGEVACAGAHGANRLASNSLLECLVFAKRAVDSALRLSKKLEQIPPNLIEKAKKCSLISSDKKVERYLSYRISLSQIINNYVGILRNKKDLLLALNEISSIKRTNLDEFDLIDKRLMNLKSLTYLITKSALLREESRGAHVREDFSTQSAKWIKHINWKLNDGTLRFSYSKQ
;
A
#
# COMPACT_ATOMS: atom_id res chain seq x y z
N LEU A 1 11.27 -3.38 -7.74
CA LEU A 1 9.97 -3.87 -8.23
C LEU A 1 10.10 -4.34 -9.67
N ILE A 2 9.66 -5.57 -9.96
CA ILE A 2 9.65 -6.11 -11.33
C ILE A 2 8.45 -5.54 -12.10
N SER A 3 8.73 -4.98 -13.28
CA SER A 3 7.70 -4.37 -14.12
C SER A 3 6.71 -5.41 -14.68
N GLU A 4 5.44 -5.05 -14.76
CA GLU A 4 4.42 -5.86 -15.43
C GLU A 4 4.72 -6.10 -16.91
N ALA A 5 5.44 -5.17 -17.54
CA ALA A 5 5.87 -5.30 -18.94
C ALA A 5 6.68 -6.58 -19.20
N ILE A 6 7.44 -7.07 -18.20
CA ILE A 6 8.21 -8.32 -18.32
C ILE A 6 7.27 -9.52 -18.48
N ARG A 7 6.16 -9.56 -17.74
CA ARG A 7 5.12 -10.58 -17.90
C ARG A 7 4.42 -10.44 -19.25
N GLY A 8 4.19 -9.19 -19.69
CA GLY A 8 3.63 -8.88 -21.01
C GLY A 8 4.48 -9.36 -22.19
N GLU A 9 5.80 -9.43 -22.01
CA GLU A 9 6.74 -9.97 -23.03
C GLU A 9 6.89 -11.49 -22.95
N GLY A 10 6.15 -12.15 -22.07
CA GLY A 10 6.13 -13.60 -21.95
C GLY A 10 6.90 -14.17 -20.76
N GLY A 11 7.30 -13.34 -19.79
CA GLY A 11 7.91 -13.85 -18.55
C GLY A 11 6.96 -14.82 -17.84
N GLN A 12 7.45 -15.99 -17.44
CA GLN A 12 6.70 -17.10 -16.85
C GLN A 12 6.97 -17.23 -15.35
N LEU A 13 5.91 -17.41 -14.56
CA LEU A 13 6.02 -17.68 -13.13
C LEU A 13 6.13 -19.18 -12.89
N VAL A 14 7.23 -19.59 -12.25
CA VAL A 14 7.48 -20.98 -11.92
C VAL A 14 7.75 -21.16 -10.43
N ASN A 15 7.35 -22.30 -9.87
CA ASN A 15 7.63 -22.66 -8.49
C ASN A 15 9.05 -23.23 -8.31
N HIS A 16 9.41 -23.68 -7.13
CA HIS A 16 10.74 -24.27 -6.85
C HIS A 16 11.01 -25.55 -7.65
N SER A 17 9.98 -26.30 -8.02
CA SER A 17 10.08 -27.46 -8.92
C SER A 17 10.17 -27.07 -10.39
N LYS A 18 10.29 -25.79 -10.71
CA LYS A 18 10.36 -25.24 -12.09
C LYS A 18 9.10 -25.48 -12.92
N VAL A 19 7.98 -25.73 -12.25
CA VAL A 19 6.66 -25.91 -12.89
C VAL A 19 5.98 -24.54 -12.98
N ARG A 20 5.49 -24.20 -14.17
CA ARG A 20 4.64 -23.03 -14.37
C ARG A 20 3.29 -23.25 -13.70
N PHE A 21 2.86 -22.33 -12.85
CA PHE A 21 1.67 -22.55 -12.02
C PHE A 21 0.48 -21.63 -12.35
N MET A 22 0.67 -20.57 -13.13
CA MET A 22 -0.38 -19.58 -13.39
C MET A 22 -1.60 -20.17 -14.11
N GLU A 23 -1.47 -21.26 -14.84
CA GLU A 23 -2.57 -21.98 -15.50
C GLU A 23 -3.60 -22.50 -14.51
N ASN A 24 -3.19 -22.82 -13.27
CA ASN A 24 -4.10 -23.28 -12.20
C ASN A 24 -4.94 -22.13 -11.60
N TYR A 25 -4.58 -20.87 -11.89
CA TYR A 25 -5.18 -19.69 -11.27
C TYR A 25 -5.93 -18.80 -12.25
N SER A 26 -5.52 -18.73 -13.51
CA SER A 26 -6.16 -17.88 -14.52
C SER A 26 -5.92 -18.34 -15.94
N LYS A 27 -6.98 -18.31 -16.77
CA LYS A 27 -6.88 -18.53 -18.22
C LYS A 27 -6.00 -17.48 -18.92
N GLN A 28 -5.82 -16.30 -18.32
CA GLN A 28 -4.95 -15.23 -18.84
C GLN A 28 -3.49 -15.44 -18.41
N LEU A 29 -3.17 -16.50 -17.68
CA LEU A 29 -1.84 -16.83 -17.20
C LEU A 29 -1.18 -15.62 -16.50
N GLU A 30 0.06 -15.30 -16.81
CA GLU A 30 0.80 -14.15 -16.25
C GLU A 30 0.27 -12.79 -16.69
N LEU A 31 -0.62 -12.72 -17.68
CA LEU A 31 -1.31 -11.51 -18.09
C LEU A 31 -2.55 -11.19 -17.24
N ALA A 32 -2.89 -12.04 -16.30
CA ALA A 32 -3.96 -11.79 -15.35
C ALA A 32 -3.71 -10.48 -14.54
N PRO A 33 -4.77 -9.84 -14.01
CA PRO A 33 -4.65 -8.67 -13.14
C PRO A 33 -3.69 -8.90 -11.99
N ARG A 34 -3.03 -7.83 -11.53
CA ARG A 34 -1.97 -7.91 -10.50
C ARG A 34 -2.41 -8.55 -9.19
N ASP A 35 -3.64 -8.30 -8.77
CA ASP A 35 -4.23 -8.91 -7.58
C ASP A 35 -4.38 -10.42 -7.72
N VAL A 36 -4.78 -10.90 -8.90
CA VAL A 36 -4.86 -12.34 -9.22
C VAL A 36 -3.47 -12.98 -9.18
N VAL A 37 -2.49 -12.36 -9.85
CA VAL A 37 -1.11 -12.86 -9.88
C VAL A 37 -0.46 -12.85 -8.49
N ALA A 38 -0.64 -11.77 -7.73
CA ALA A 38 -0.11 -11.69 -6.37
C ALA A 38 -0.71 -12.75 -5.44
N LYS A 39 -2.02 -13.02 -5.57
CA LYS A 39 -2.70 -14.09 -4.84
C LYS A 39 -2.19 -15.48 -5.26
N ALA A 40 -1.97 -15.71 -6.55
CA ALA A 40 -1.43 -16.98 -7.06
C ALA A 40 -0.02 -17.23 -6.50
N ILE A 41 0.87 -16.25 -6.59
CA ILE A 41 2.23 -16.33 -6.01
C ILE A 41 2.16 -16.61 -4.50
N PHE A 42 1.32 -15.89 -3.76
CA PHE A 42 1.19 -16.09 -2.32
C PHE A 42 0.68 -17.49 -1.97
N ASN A 43 -0.29 -18.03 -2.73
CA ASN A 43 -0.77 -19.37 -2.53
C ASN A 43 0.30 -20.43 -2.80
N GLU A 44 1.07 -20.31 -3.89
CA GLU A 44 2.19 -21.21 -4.19
C GLU A 44 3.24 -21.19 -3.06
N MET A 45 3.61 -20.00 -2.59
CA MET A 45 4.54 -19.87 -1.47
C MET A 45 3.99 -20.55 -0.21
N ARG A 46 2.72 -20.30 0.13
CA ARG A 46 2.06 -20.87 1.33
C ARG A 46 1.94 -22.40 1.26
N THR A 47 1.53 -22.93 0.12
CA THR A 47 1.32 -24.36 -0.07
C THR A 47 2.62 -25.15 0.03
N ASN A 48 3.70 -24.59 -0.49
CA ASN A 48 5.01 -25.25 -0.55
C ASN A 48 5.92 -24.87 0.64
N GLY A 49 5.49 -23.98 1.54
CA GLY A 49 6.30 -23.49 2.66
C GLY A 49 7.50 -22.63 2.22
N GLU A 50 7.40 -22.01 1.05
CA GLU A 50 8.51 -21.28 0.42
C GLU A 50 8.42 -19.77 0.64
N LYS A 51 9.56 -19.07 0.58
CA LYS A 51 9.63 -17.61 0.78
C LYS A 51 9.47 -16.81 -0.50
N ASN A 52 9.59 -17.45 -1.66
CA ASN A 52 9.48 -16.84 -2.98
C ASN A 52 9.05 -17.88 -4.02
N VAL A 53 8.69 -17.41 -5.19
CA VAL A 53 8.64 -18.18 -6.45
C VAL A 53 9.62 -17.56 -7.42
N PHE A 54 9.66 -18.00 -8.67
CA PHE A 54 10.59 -17.48 -9.66
C PHE A 54 9.86 -16.93 -10.88
N LEU A 55 10.43 -15.86 -11.46
CA LEU A 55 10.07 -15.36 -12.77
C LEU A 55 11.15 -15.77 -13.76
N SER A 56 10.80 -16.63 -14.71
CA SER A 56 11.70 -17.14 -15.73
C SER A 56 11.55 -16.38 -17.05
N LEU A 57 12.70 -15.96 -17.61
CA LEU A 57 12.82 -15.34 -18.92
C LEU A 57 13.67 -16.17 -19.88
N LYS A 58 14.11 -17.35 -19.47
CA LYS A 58 15.10 -18.20 -20.18
C LYS A 58 14.70 -18.59 -21.60
N HIS A 59 13.40 -18.64 -21.87
CA HIS A 59 12.84 -18.96 -23.17
C HIS A 59 12.81 -17.75 -24.13
N LEU A 60 13.09 -16.54 -23.62
CA LEU A 60 13.15 -15.32 -24.42
C LEU A 60 14.55 -15.09 -24.97
N LYS A 61 14.64 -14.40 -26.13
CA LYS A 61 15.93 -14.04 -26.71
C LYS A 61 16.70 -13.10 -25.78
N SER A 62 17.96 -13.40 -25.48
CA SER A 62 18.82 -12.58 -24.61
C SER A 62 18.95 -11.14 -25.08
N SER A 63 18.95 -10.90 -26.42
CA SER A 63 18.96 -9.56 -26.99
C SER A 63 17.69 -8.77 -26.66
N LEU A 64 16.52 -9.40 -26.66
CA LEU A 64 15.25 -8.78 -26.25
C LEU A 64 15.33 -8.35 -24.79
N ILE A 65 15.79 -9.24 -23.90
CA ILE A 65 15.90 -8.96 -22.46
C ILE A 65 16.82 -7.77 -22.22
N LYS A 66 18.02 -7.79 -22.79
CA LYS A 66 19.05 -6.76 -22.61
C LYS A 66 18.64 -5.39 -23.15
N ASN A 67 17.95 -5.35 -24.29
CA ASN A 67 17.55 -4.09 -24.91
C ASN A 67 16.27 -3.51 -24.28
N ARG A 68 15.23 -4.33 -24.11
CA ARG A 68 13.93 -3.85 -23.66
C ARG A 68 13.85 -3.67 -22.15
N PHE A 69 14.56 -4.47 -21.38
CA PHE A 69 14.58 -4.45 -19.93
C PHE A 69 15.95 -4.10 -19.36
N LYS A 70 16.69 -3.23 -20.04
CA LYS A 70 18.06 -2.86 -19.71
C LYS A 70 18.25 -2.56 -18.21
N ASN A 71 17.41 -1.68 -17.64
CA ASN A 71 17.52 -1.30 -16.23
C ASN A 71 17.34 -2.49 -15.29
N THR A 72 16.37 -3.38 -15.57
CA THR A 72 16.13 -4.57 -14.75
C THR A 72 17.28 -5.56 -14.91
N PHE A 73 17.78 -5.75 -16.13
CA PHE A 73 18.93 -6.62 -16.42
C PHE A 73 20.17 -6.14 -15.65
N GLU A 74 20.52 -4.86 -15.75
CA GLU A 74 21.68 -4.28 -15.08
C GLU A 74 21.56 -4.34 -13.55
N LEU A 75 20.35 -4.08 -13.01
CA LEU A 75 20.09 -4.17 -11.57
C LEU A 75 20.29 -5.60 -11.06
N CYS A 76 19.70 -6.58 -11.73
CA CYS A 76 19.85 -7.99 -11.36
C CYS A 76 21.31 -8.47 -11.50
N LEU A 77 22.01 -8.02 -12.56
CA LEU A 77 23.39 -8.38 -12.78
C LEU A 77 24.32 -7.85 -11.68
N ARG A 78 24.06 -6.65 -11.13
CA ARG A 78 24.79 -6.11 -9.96
C ARG A 78 24.62 -6.96 -8.71
N GLU A 79 23.48 -7.63 -8.58
CA GLU A 79 23.22 -8.58 -7.49
C GLU A 79 23.67 -10.02 -7.83
N GLY A 80 24.45 -10.20 -8.90
CA GLY A 80 25.00 -11.49 -9.31
C GLY A 80 24.03 -12.37 -10.08
N LEU A 81 22.91 -11.84 -10.61
CA LEU A 81 21.84 -12.58 -11.28
C LEU A 81 21.77 -12.21 -12.77
N ASP A 82 22.17 -13.12 -13.66
CA ASP A 82 21.99 -12.96 -15.11
C ASP A 82 20.60 -13.46 -15.54
N ILE A 83 19.64 -12.56 -15.63
CA ILE A 83 18.23 -12.90 -15.94
C ILE A 83 18.01 -13.47 -17.36
N THR A 84 19.04 -13.57 -18.17
CA THR A 84 18.99 -14.32 -19.45
C THR A 84 19.24 -15.82 -19.26
N LYS A 85 19.78 -16.22 -18.08
CA LYS A 85 20.16 -17.60 -17.74
C LYS A 85 19.54 -18.05 -16.41
N ASP A 86 19.30 -17.11 -15.51
CA ASP A 86 18.83 -17.36 -14.16
C ASP A 86 17.37 -16.97 -14.01
N ASP A 87 16.64 -17.68 -13.16
CA ASP A 87 15.28 -17.34 -12.78
C ASP A 87 15.33 -16.27 -11.68
N ILE A 88 14.52 -15.23 -11.80
CA ILE A 88 14.47 -14.12 -10.85
C ILE A 88 13.62 -14.55 -9.64
N PRO A 89 14.14 -14.58 -8.40
CA PRO A 89 13.32 -14.83 -7.23
C PRO A 89 12.36 -13.65 -7.01
N VAL A 90 11.07 -13.95 -6.90
CA VAL A 90 10.01 -12.95 -6.74
C VAL A 90 9.04 -13.33 -5.65
N SER A 91 8.56 -12.33 -4.93
CA SER A 91 7.49 -12.44 -3.94
C SER A 91 6.53 -11.27 -4.06
N PRO A 92 5.28 -11.38 -3.60
CA PRO A 92 4.37 -10.25 -3.59
C PRO A 92 4.89 -9.15 -2.65
N ALA A 93 4.77 -7.90 -3.09
CA ALA A 93 5.11 -6.74 -2.28
C ALA A 93 4.04 -5.66 -2.42
N ALA A 94 3.81 -4.91 -1.33
CA ALA A 94 2.97 -3.72 -1.39
C ALA A 94 3.57 -2.73 -2.38
N HIS A 95 2.74 -2.22 -3.29
CA HIS A 95 3.20 -1.33 -4.36
C HIS A 95 2.53 0.05 -4.32
N TYR A 96 1.25 0.09 -4.03
CA TYR A 96 0.45 1.31 -4.04
C TYR A 96 -0.65 1.24 -2.98
N MET A 97 -0.81 2.33 -2.22
CA MET A 97 -1.89 2.46 -1.23
C MET A 97 -3.20 2.81 -1.94
N ILE A 98 -4.26 2.04 -1.70
CA ILE A 98 -5.62 2.39 -2.11
C ILE A 98 -6.39 2.79 -0.86
N GLY A 99 -7.02 3.96 -0.89
CA GLY A 99 -7.53 4.64 0.29
C GLY A 99 -6.57 5.75 0.73
N GLY A 100 -6.93 6.50 1.75
CA GLY A 100 -6.13 7.63 2.23
C GLY A 100 -6.98 8.75 2.79
N VAL A 101 -6.49 9.98 2.72
CA VAL A 101 -7.24 11.18 3.11
C VAL A 101 -8.41 11.38 2.16
N LYS A 102 -9.63 11.36 2.71
CA LYS A 102 -10.84 11.57 1.91
C LYS A 102 -10.85 12.96 1.30
N THR A 103 -11.05 13.04 -0.01
CA THR A 103 -11.18 14.28 -0.76
C THR A 103 -12.42 14.26 -1.66
N ASN A 104 -12.86 15.46 -2.06
CA ASN A 104 -13.81 15.62 -3.15
C ASN A 104 -13.07 15.64 -4.53
N THR A 105 -13.82 15.87 -5.60
CA THR A 105 -13.30 15.94 -6.96
C THR A 105 -12.38 17.15 -7.22
N PHE A 106 -12.32 18.10 -6.29
CA PHE A 106 -11.44 19.28 -6.33
C PHE A 106 -10.23 19.12 -5.39
N SER A 107 -9.97 17.91 -4.88
CA SER A 107 -8.89 17.59 -3.94
C SER A 107 -9.02 18.25 -2.56
N GLU A 108 -10.18 18.80 -2.23
CA GLU A 108 -10.44 19.43 -0.93
C GLU A 108 -10.72 18.36 0.12
N THR A 109 -10.11 18.51 1.29
CA THR A 109 -10.40 17.67 2.46
C THR A 109 -11.55 18.27 3.29
N ASN A 110 -11.93 17.61 4.38
CA ASN A 110 -12.89 18.16 5.34
C ASN A 110 -12.28 19.22 6.28
N ILE A 111 -11.00 19.51 6.16
CA ILE A 111 -10.30 20.59 6.88
C ILE A 111 -10.16 21.76 5.90
N LYS A 112 -10.69 22.93 6.31
CA LYS A 112 -10.65 24.15 5.50
C LYS A 112 -9.21 24.47 5.08
N ASN A 113 -9.00 24.77 3.80
CA ASN A 113 -7.70 25.13 3.20
C ASN A 113 -6.65 23.99 3.20
N LEU A 114 -7.06 22.73 3.45
CA LEU A 114 -6.21 21.57 3.34
C LEU A 114 -6.63 20.73 2.13
N TYR A 115 -5.69 20.48 1.24
CA TYR A 115 -5.86 19.70 0.02
C TYR A 115 -5.03 18.44 0.09
N ALA A 116 -5.47 17.37 -0.59
CA ALA A 116 -4.70 16.16 -0.78
C ALA A 116 -4.90 15.61 -2.19
N CYS A 117 -3.82 15.18 -2.84
CA CYS A 117 -3.85 14.58 -4.17
C CYS A 117 -2.75 13.51 -4.32
N GLY A 118 -2.89 12.62 -5.29
CA GLY A 118 -2.00 11.48 -5.49
C GLY A 118 -2.21 10.38 -4.45
N GLU A 119 -1.21 9.53 -4.21
CA GLU A 119 -1.32 8.31 -3.39
C GLU A 119 -1.81 8.56 -1.95
N VAL A 120 -1.57 9.74 -1.39
CA VAL A 120 -2.06 10.10 -0.04
C VAL A 120 -3.56 10.31 0.02
N ALA A 121 -4.21 10.59 -1.12
CA ALA A 121 -5.61 10.94 -1.21
C ALA A 121 -6.50 9.73 -1.54
N CYS A 122 -7.75 9.79 -1.10
CA CYS A 122 -8.82 8.90 -1.51
C CYS A 122 -9.90 9.70 -2.23
N ALA A 123 -9.68 9.94 -3.52
CA ALA A 123 -10.65 10.61 -4.41
C ALA A 123 -11.70 9.63 -5.00
N GLY A 124 -11.61 8.33 -4.68
CA GLY A 124 -12.50 7.28 -5.22
C GLY A 124 -12.11 6.75 -6.60
N ALA A 125 -11.09 7.30 -7.26
CA ALA A 125 -10.72 6.98 -8.64
C ALA A 125 -10.29 5.52 -8.86
N HIS A 126 -9.79 4.84 -7.83
CA HIS A 126 -9.22 3.49 -7.94
C HIS A 126 -10.15 2.37 -7.46
N GLY A 127 -11.23 2.69 -6.78
CA GLY A 127 -12.14 1.68 -6.23
C GLY A 127 -11.41 0.68 -5.32
N ALA A 128 -11.61 -0.62 -5.56
CA ALA A 128 -11.00 -1.69 -4.77
C ALA A 128 -9.67 -2.22 -5.37
N ASN A 129 -9.31 -1.80 -6.58
CA ASN A 129 -8.06 -2.19 -7.24
C ASN A 129 -7.66 -1.17 -8.30
N ARG A 130 -6.46 -0.59 -8.16
CA ARG A 130 -5.95 0.40 -9.10
C ARG A 130 -5.52 -0.26 -10.41
N LEU A 131 -6.03 0.23 -11.54
CA LEU A 131 -5.56 -0.17 -12.86
C LEU A 131 -4.15 0.36 -13.12
N ALA A 132 -3.39 -0.36 -13.94
CA ALA A 132 -2.04 0.01 -14.33
C ALA A 132 -1.99 1.45 -14.89
N SER A 133 -0.95 2.19 -14.55
CA SER A 133 -0.67 3.58 -14.96
C SER A 133 -1.63 4.65 -14.46
N ASN A 134 -2.79 4.32 -13.88
CA ASN A 134 -3.78 5.31 -13.43
C ASN A 134 -3.29 6.19 -12.27
N SER A 135 -2.28 5.76 -11.50
CA SER A 135 -1.71 6.59 -10.43
C SER A 135 -1.07 7.88 -10.95
N LEU A 136 -0.37 7.83 -12.10
CA LEU A 136 0.22 9.03 -12.70
C LEU A 136 -0.87 9.99 -13.20
N LEU A 137 -1.91 9.47 -13.84
CA LEU A 137 -3.06 10.27 -14.28
C LEU A 137 -3.78 10.92 -13.10
N GLU A 138 -3.98 10.19 -12.01
CA GLU A 138 -4.54 10.72 -10.77
C GLU A 138 -3.70 11.89 -10.24
N CYS A 139 -2.38 11.70 -10.10
CA CYS A 139 -1.49 12.75 -9.62
C CYS A 139 -1.61 14.03 -10.47
N LEU A 140 -1.56 13.92 -11.81
CA LEU A 140 -1.61 15.07 -12.70
C LEU A 140 -2.97 15.79 -12.62
N VAL A 141 -4.07 15.05 -12.73
CA VAL A 141 -5.42 15.62 -12.77
C VAL A 141 -5.79 16.27 -11.42
N PHE A 142 -5.58 15.55 -10.32
CA PHE A 142 -5.99 16.04 -9.00
C PHE A 142 -5.03 17.09 -8.43
N ALA A 143 -3.74 17.07 -8.77
CA ALA A 143 -2.84 18.16 -8.41
C ALA A 143 -3.25 19.47 -9.08
N LYS A 144 -3.57 19.44 -10.40
CA LYS A 144 -4.11 20.61 -11.09
C LYS A 144 -5.39 21.13 -10.42
N ARG A 145 -6.34 20.24 -10.11
CA ARG A 145 -7.61 20.61 -9.46
C ARG A 145 -7.38 21.21 -8.07
N ALA A 146 -6.43 20.67 -7.29
CA ALA A 146 -6.06 21.22 -5.99
C ALA A 146 -5.57 22.65 -6.10
N VAL A 147 -4.67 22.92 -7.05
CA VAL A 147 -4.13 24.27 -7.30
C VAL A 147 -5.24 25.21 -7.77
N ASP A 148 -6.05 24.81 -8.74
CA ASP A 148 -7.16 25.64 -9.25
C ASP A 148 -8.17 25.98 -8.12
N SER A 149 -8.45 25.05 -7.22
CA SER A 149 -9.33 25.27 -6.07
C SER A 149 -8.69 26.21 -5.05
N ALA A 150 -7.41 26.02 -4.72
CA ALA A 150 -6.68 26.86 -3.78
C ALA A 150 -6.58 28.32 -4.27
N LEU A 151 -6.32 28.53 -5.57
CA LEU A 151 -6.24 29.87 -6.16
C LEU A 151 -7.58 30.63 -6.13
N ARG A 152 -8.72 29.92 -6.25
CA ARG A 152 -10.05 30.54 -6.14
C ARG A 152 -10.34 31.07 -4.74
N LEU A 153 -9.76 30.44 -3.71
CA LEU A 153 -9.97 30.82 -2.30
C LEU A 153 -8.97 31.88 -1.81
N SER A 154 -7.90 32.17 -2.56
CA SER A 154 -6.76 32.95 -2.11
C SER A 154 -7.00 34.46 -1.89
N LYS A 155 -8.27 34.93 -1.89
CA LYS A 155 -8.58 36.37 -1.71
C LYS A 155 -8.33 36.91 -0.30
N LYS A 156 -8.14 36.08 0.73
CA LYS A 156 -7.66 36.50 2.07
C LYS A 156 -6.88 35.35 2.70
N LEU A 157 -5.55 35.47 2.72
CA LEU A 157 -4.73 34.67 3.64
C LEU A 157 -5.09 35.07 5.07
N GLU A 158 -5.75 34.20 5.81
CA GLU A 158 -5.90 34.37 7.26
C GLU A 158 -4.48 34.36 7.87
N GLN A 159 -4.17 35.31 8.74
CA GLN A 159 -2.88 35.31 9.44
C GLN A 159 -2.78 34.04 10.28
N ILE A 160 -1.62 33.37 10.19
CA ILE A 160 -1.38 32.18 11.02
C ILE A 160 -1.37 32.61 12.49
N PRO A 161 -2.21 32.02 13.34
CA PRO A 161 -2.23 32.36 14.76
C PRO A 161 -0.83 32.25 15.39
N PRO A 162 -0.39 33.25 16.19
CA PRO A 162 0.97 33.26 16.77
C PRO A 162 1.30 31.99 17.58
N ASN A 163 0.33 31.41 18.26
CA ASN A 163 0.49 30.17 19.02
C ASN A 163 0.83 28.95 18.13
N LEU A 164 0.37 28.92 16.87
CA LEU A 164 0.74 27.87 15.93
C LEU A 164 2.17 28.04 15.42
N ILE A 165 2.59 29.28 15.21
CA ILE A 165 4.00 29.57 14.85
C ILE A 165 4.92 29.14 15.99
N GLU A 166 4.56 29.43 17.23
CA GLU A 166 5.35 29.04 18.41
C GLU A 166 5.40 27.52 18.58
N LYS A 167 4.28 26.82 18.38
CA LYS A 167 4.25 25.34 18.36
C LYS A 167 5.13 24.78 17.25
N ALA A 168 5.10 25.35 16.05
CA ALA A 168 5.93 24.89 14.94
C ALA A 168 7.43 25.08 15.23
N LYS A 169 7.82 26.15 15.90
CA LYS A 169 9.22 26.39 16.33
C LYS A 169 9.71 25.36 17.36
N LYS A 170 8.83 24.78 18.15
CA LYS A 170 9.15 23.71 19.13
C LYS A 170 9.35 22.34 18.49
N CYS A 171 8.92 22.14 17.23
CA CYS A 171 9.10 20.89 16.53
C CYS A 171 10.59 20.64 16.24
N SER A 172 11.17 19.62 16.87
CA SER A 172 12.54 19.21 16.59
C SER A 172 12.60 18.41 15.27
N LEU A 173 13.42 18.89 14.33
CA LEU A 173 13.77 18.17 13.11
C LEU A 173 14.94 17.20 13.32
N ILE A 174 15.70 17.41 14.40
CA ILE A 174 16.87 16.61 14.74
C ILE A 174 16.48 15.65 15.87
N SER A 175 16.50 14.39 15.58
CA SER A 175 16.21 13.32 16.56
C SER A 175 17.50 12.64 16.99
N SER A 176 17.56 12.15 18.23
CA SER A 176 18.70 11.37 18.67
C SER A 176 18.72 9.99 18.00
N ASP A 177 19.93 9.42 17.80
CA ASP A 177 20.12 8.08 17.22
C ASP A 177 19.26 7.03 17.93
N LYS A 178 19.16 7.10 19.25
CA LYS A 178 18.34 6.23 20.08
C LYS A 178 16.85 6.28 19.74
N LYS A 179 16.33 7.46 19.37
CA LYS A 179 14.92 7.59 18.88
C LYS A 179 14.75 7.01 17.49
N VAL A 180 15.74 7.18 16.62
CA VAL A 180 15.75 6.59 15.27
C VAL A 180 15.76 5.06 15.34
N GLU A 181 16.64 4.47 16.16
CA GLU A 181 16.69 3.02 16.40
C GLU A 181 15.37 2.49 16.93
N ARG A 182 14.78 3.17 17.92
CA ARG A 182 13.46 2.84 18.43
C ARG A 182 12.39 2.86 17.34
N TYR A 183 12.36 3.89 16.51
CA TYR A 183 11.43 3.98 15.39
C TYR A 183 11.60 2.82 14.41
N LEU A 184 12.83 2.47 14.06
CA LEU A 184 13.13 1.35 13.16
C LEU A 184 12.66 0.02 13.74
N SER A 185 12.90 -0.23 15.02
CA SER A 185 12.44 -1.42 15.73
C SER A 185 10.90 -1.54 15.71
N TYR A 186 10.19 -0.47 16.03
CA TYR A 186 8.72 -0.45 15.96
C TYR A 186 8.19 -0.62 14.54
N ARG A 187 8.84 0.01 13.56
CA ARG A 187 8.49 -0.13 12.14
C ARG A 187 8.60 -1.59 11.69
N ILE A 188 9.67 -2.27 12.08
CA ILE A 188 9.87 -3.69 11.80
C ILE A 188 8.75 -4.52 12.44
N SER A 189 8.46 -4.31 13.71
CA SER A 189 7.39 -5.04 14.44
C SER A 189 6.02 -4.83 13.78
N LEU A 190 5.65 -3.59 13.45
CA LEU A 190 4.39 -3.29 12.75
C LEU A 190 4.34 -3.91 11.35
N SER A 191 5.45 -3.91 10.63
CA SER A 191 5.55 -4.55 9.31
C SER A 191 5.36 -6.07 9.41
N GLN A 192 5.92 -6.71 10.44
CA GLN A 192 5.73 -8.15 10.68
C GLN A 192 4.26 -8.47 10.99
N ILE A 193 3.61 -7.68 11.85
CA ILE A 193 2.17 -7.85 12.14
C ILE A 193 1.33 -7.75 10.87
N ILE A 194 1.58 -6.73 10.05
CA ILE A 194 0.86 -6.54 8.79
C ILE A 194 1.09 -7.71 7.82
N ASN A 195 2.34 -8.12 7.66
CA ASN A 195 2.68 -9.22 6.74
C ASN A 195 2.09 -10.55 7.19
N ASN A 196 2.10 -10.83 8.50
CA ASN A 196 1.64 -12.11 9.03
C ASN A 196 0.11 -12.22 9.09
N TYR A 197 -0.59 -11.14 9.43
CA TYR A 197 -2.00 -11.20 9.77
C TYR A 197 -2.92 -10.35 8.88
N VAL A 198 -2.39 -9.36 8.15
CA VAL A 198 -3.19 -8.42 7.35
C VAL A 198 -2.84 -8.49 5.86
N GLY A 199 -1.90 -9.33 5.49
CA GLY A 199 -1.34 -9.48 4.14
C GLY A 199 -2.35 -9.65 3.01
N ILE A 200 -2.07 -10.51 2.04
CA ILE A 200 -2.89 -10.69 0.83
C ILE A 200 -4.19 -11.43 1.16
N LEU A 201 -4.11 -12.55 1.89
CA LEU A 201 -5.25 -13.32 2.35
C LEU A 201 -5.53 -13.01 3.81
N ARG A 202 -6.78 -12.73 4.14
CA ARG A 202 -7.22 -12.24 5.44
C ARG A 202 -8.38 -13.09 5.96
N ASN A 203 -8.45 -13.27 7.26
CA ASN A 203 -9.60 -13.84 7.94
C ASN A 203 -9.83 -13.13 9.28
N LYS A 204 -11.01 -13.33 9.87
CA LYS A 204 -11.41 -12.65 11.11
C LYS A 204 -10.43 -12.93 12.26
N LYS A 205 -9.96 -14.18 12.39
CA LYS A 205 -9.06 -14.58 13.48
C LYS A 205 -7.74 -13.81 13.43
N ASP A 206 -7.09 -13.79 12.28
CA ASP A 206 -5.80 -13.14 12.09
C ASP A 206 -5.91 -11.62 12.23
N LEU A 207 -6.99 -11.03 11.68
CA LEU A 207 -7.24 -9.58 11.83
C LEU A 207 -7.48 -9.17 13.29
N LEU A 208 -8.13 -10.01 14.11
CA LEU A 208 -8.29 -9.76 15.54
C LEU A 208 -6.97 -9.90 16.30
N LEU A 209 -6.13 -10.88 15.95
CA LEU A 209 -4.78 -11.02 16.50
C LEU A 209 -3.93 -9.79 16.17
N ALA A 210 -3.95 -9.34 14.90
CA ALA A 210 -3.25 -8.12 14.50
C ALA A 210 -3.68 -6.91 15.33
N LEU A 211 -4.99 -6.69 15.52
CA LEU A 211 -5.50 -5.57 16.32
C LEU A 211 -5.03 -5.64 17.78
N ASN A 212 -4.99 -6.83 18.36
CA ASN A 212 -4.49 -7.05 19.71
C ASN A 212 -3.00 -6.73 19.82
N GLU A 213 -2.17 -7.25 18.92
CA GLU A 213 -0.74 -6.97 18.86
C GLU A 213 -0.44 -5.48 18.64
N ILE A 214 -1.12 -4.83 17.67
CA ILE A 214 -0.98 -3.38 17.45
C ILE A 214 -1.33 -2.59 18.71
N SER A 215 -2.37 -2.99 19.44
CA SER A 215 -2.81 -2.32 20.67
C SER A 215 -1.81 -2.50 21.81
N SER A 216 -1.17 -3.66 21.91
CA SER A 216 -0.16 -3.97 22.95
C SER A 216 1.13 -3.17 22.81
N ILE A 217 1.43 -2.64 21.61
CA ILE A 217 2.58 -1.75 21.40
C ILE A 217 2.38 -0.48 22.25
N LYS A 218 3.13 -0.38 23.36
CA LYS A 218 3.01 0.73 24.31
C LYS A 218 3.48 2.05 23.70
N ARG A 219 2.75 3.13 23.97
CA ARG A 219 3.13 4.52 23.66
C ARG A 219 3.88 5.11 24.87
N THR A 220 5.06 4.61 25.19
CA THR A 220 5.82 5.12 26.32
C THR A 220 6.69 6.29 25.89
N ASN A 221 6.56 7.43 26.58
CA ASN A 221 7.44 8.60 26.45
C ASN A 221 7.58 9.14 25.02
N LEU A 222 6.46 9.20 24.27
CA LEU A 222 6.43 9.84 22.94
C LEU A 222 6.21 11.34 23.08
N ASP A 223 7.07 12.12 22.44
CA ASP A 223 6.97 13.56 22.37
C ASP A 223 6.22 13.96 21.09
N GLU A 224 5.07 14.62 21.21
CA GLU A 224 4.28 15.07 20.07
C GLU A 224 4.96 16.16 19.23
N PHE A 225 6.00 16.80 19.75
CA PHE A 225 6.80 17.79 19.04
C PHE A 225 8.03 17.19 18.36
N ASP A 226 8.38 15.93 18.64
CA ASP A 226 9.44 15.21 17.96
C ASP A 226 8.92 14.56 16.69
N LEU A 227 9.57 14.81 15.55
CA LEU A 227 9.13 14.31 14.24
C LEU A 227 9.17 12.78 14.15
N ILE A 228 10.16 12.13 14.77
CA ILE A 228 10.30 10.66 14.75
C ILE A 228 9.20 10.01 15.60
N ASP A 229 8.95 10.54 16.79
CA ASP A 229 7.87 10.06 17.64
C ASP A 229 6.50 10.26 16.98
N LYS A 230 6.29 11.38 16.31
CA LYS A 230 5.06 11.64 15.54
C LYS A 230 4.89 10.68 14.36
N ARG A 231 5.97 10.37 13.63
CA ARG A 231 5.93 9.34 12.56
C ARG A 231 5.55 7.98 13.11
N LEU A 232 6.06 7.60 14.29
CA LEU A 232 5.70 6.35 14.94
C LEU A 232 4.23 6.32 15.34
N MET A 233 3.70 7.39 15.92
CA MET A 233 2.29 7.51 16.27
C MET A 233 1.39 7.38 15.05
N ASN A 234 1.75 8.04 13.96
CA ASN A 234 1.01 7.98 12.69
C ASN A 234 1.05 6.58 12.08
N LEU A 235 2.22 5.93 12.08
CA LEU A 235 2.38 4.57 11.55
C LEU A 235 1.49 3.58 12.32
N LYS A 236 1.51 3.62 13.66
CA LYS A 236 0.64 2.79 14.49
C LYS A 236 -0.84 3.04 14.20
N SER A 237 -1.24 4.31 14.10
CA SER A 237 -2.62 4.69 13.81
C SER A 237 -3.07 4.19 12.44
N LEU A 238 -2.23 4.36 11.43
CA LEU A 238 -2.52 3.89 10.07
C LEU A 238 -2.64 2.36 10.01
N THR A 239 -1.72 1.65 10.66
CA THR A 239 -1.76 0.18 10.76
C THR A 239 -3.07 -0.29 11.41
N TYR A 240 -3.48 0.35 12.49
CA TYR A 240 -4.77 0.06 13.15
C TYR A 240 -5.96 0.31 12.21
N LEU A 241 -6.01 1.46 11.53
CA LEU A 241 -7.11 1.83 10.64
C LEU A 241 -7.24 0.86 9.46
N ILE A 242 -6.13 0.45 8.86
CA ILE A 242 -6.10 -0.54 7.76
C ILE A 242 -6.65 -1.88 8.26
N THR A 243 -6.15 -2.38 9.39
CA THR A 243 -6.55 -3.66 9.97
C THR A 243 -8.02 -3.66 10.37
N LYS A 244 -8.48 -2.60 11.04
CA LYS A 244 -9.86 -2.47 11.45
C LYS A 244 -10.82 -2.34 10.27
N SER A 245 -10.44 -1.60 9.22
CA SER A 245 -11.22 -1.50 7.99
C SER A 245 -11.33 -2.85 7.28
N ALA A 246 -10.23 -3.62 7.24
CA ALA A 246 -10.23 -4.96 6.67
C ALA A 246 -11.12 -5.93 7.46
N LEU A 247 -11.15 -5.81 8.79
CA LEU A 247 -12.03 -6.61 9.65
C LEU A 247 -13.52 -6.26 9.43
N LEU A 248 -13.83 -4.95 9.32
CA LEU A 248 -15.21 -4.48 9.12
C LEU A 248 -15.78 -4.86 7.75
N ARG A 249 -14.94 -4.95 6.71
CA ARG A 249 -15.38 -5.27 5.35
C ARG A 249 -15.51 -6.78 5.16
N GLU A 250 -16.73 -7.26 5.22
CA GLU A 250 -17.10 -8.68 5.11
C GLU A 250 -17.43 -9.06 3.67
N GLU A 251 -16.44 -8.95 2.79
CA GLU A 251 -16.49 -9.37 1.38
C GLU A 251 -15.06 -9.56 0.86
N SER A 252 -14.92 -10.13 -0.34
CA SER A 252 -13.70 -10.07 -1.14
C SER A 252 -13.95 -9.25 -2.38
N ARG A 253 -13.11 -8.19 -2.61
CA ARG A 253 -13.23 -7.27 -3.75
C ARG A 253 -11.88 -6.66 -4.11
N GLY A 254 -11.42 -6.84 -5.35
CA GLY A 254 -10.13 -6.34 -5.81
C GLY A 254 -8.97 -6.85 -4.94
N ALA A 255 -8.15 -5.95 -4.43
CA ALA A 255 -7.02 -6.27 -3.56
C ALA A 255 -7.42 -6.69 -2.12
N HIS A 256 -8.68 -6.53 -1.73
CA HIS A 256 -9.18 -6.98 -0.43
C HIS A 256 -9.73 -8.40 -0.54
N VAL A 257 -9.02 -9.38 0.02
CA VAL A 257 -9.39 -10.80 -0.03
C VAL A 257 -9.59 -11.33 1.39
N ARG A 258 -10.83 -11.80 1.66
CA ARG A 258 -11.24 -12.44 2.91
C ARG A 258 -11.51 -13.91 2.68
N GLU A 259 -10.77 -14.81 3.35
CA GLU A 259 -11.00 -16.25 3.23
C GLU A 259 -12.37 -16.67 3.80
N ASP A 260 -12.82 -15.96 4.84
CA ASP A 260 -14.12 -16.15 5.50
C ASP A 260 -15.30 -15.44 4.78
N PHE A 261 -15.04 -14.60 3.78
CA PHE A 261 -16.02 -13.91 2.94
C PHE A 261 -15.52 -13.85 1.49
N SER A 262 -15.48 -14.97 0.81
CA SER A 262 -14.80 -15.13 -0.49
C SER A 262 -15.45 -14.42 -1.68
N THR A 263 -16.71 -13.97 -1.54
CA THR A 263 -17.48 -13.34 -2.63
C THR A 263 -17.69 -11.86 -2.42
N GLN A 264 -17.99 -11.14 -3.53
CA GLN A 264 -18.41 -9.74 -3.47
C GLN A 264 -19.85 -9.64 -2.92
N SER A 265 -20.12 -8.54 -2.22
CA SER A 265 -21.46 -8.26 -1.69
C SER A 265 -21.92 -6.86 -2.08
N ALA A 266 -23.15 -6.74 -2.58
CA ALA A 266 -23.76 -5.44 -2.90
C ALA A 266 -23.88 -4.52 -1.68
N LYS A 267 -23.98 -5.08 -0.46
CA LYS A 267 -23.99 -4.32 0.81
C LYS A 267 -22.71 -3.53 1.03
N TRP A 268 -21.59 -3.91 0.35
CA TRP A 268 -20.29 -3.32 0.49
C TRP A 268 -19.88 -2.39 -0.67
N ILE A 269 -20.81 -2.00 -1.54
CA ILE A 269 -20.63 -0.91 -2.50
C ILE A 269 -20.69 0.42 -1.72
N LYS A 270 -19.68 0.65 -0.88
CA LYS A 270 -19.54 1.81 0.01
C LYS A 270 -18.13 1.95 0.53
N HIS A 271 -17.77 3.16 0.94
CA HIS A 271 -16.52 3.46 1.63
C HIS A 271 -16.68 3.35 3.15
N ILE A 272 -15.59 2.96 3.83
CA ILE A 272 -15.45 3.07 5.28
C ILE A 272 -14.64 4.35 5.54
N ASN A 273 -15.27 5.34 6.17
CA ASN A 273 -14.64 6.61 6.50
C ASN A 273 -14.35 6.66 8.00
N TRP A 274 -13.14 7.05 8.37
CA TRP A 274 -12.71 7.25 9.74
C TRP A 274 -12.60 8.73 10.06
N LYS A 275 -13.02 9.13 11.24
CA LYS A 275 -12.88 10.49 11.75
C LYS A 275 -12.49 10.45 13.23
N LEU A 276 -11.56 11.30 13.60
CA LEU A 276 -11.23 11.55 15.00
C LEU A 276 -12.17 12.67 15.51
N ASN A 277 -13.04 12.34 16.46
CA ASN A 277 -13.91 13.29 17.15
C ASN A 277 -13.62 13.21 18.65
N ASP A 278 -13.24 14.32 19.24
CA ASP A 278 -12.97 14.45 20.69
C ASP A 278 -12.06 13.34 21.22
N GLY A 279 -10.97 13.08 20.52
CA GLY A 279 -9.99 12.02 20.86
C GLY A 279 -10.46 10.58 20.57
N THR A 280 -11.70 10.40 20.11
CA THR A 280 -12.27 9.08 19.81
C THR A 280 -12.35 8.85 18.30
N LEU A 281 -11.79 7.70 17.84
CA LEU A 281 -11.95 7.27 16.46
C LEU A 281 -13.35 6.70 16.22
N ARG A 282 -14.08 7.31 15.28
CA ARG A 282 -15.40 6.85 14.82
C ARG A 282 -15.34 6.52 13.34
N PHE A 283 -16.13 5.55 12.92
CA PHE A 283 -16.27 5.25 11.49
C PHE A 283 -17.70 5.47 11.02
N SER A 284 -17.83 5.73 9.74
CA SER A 284 -19.11 5.85 9.04
C SER A 284 -18.99 5.26 7.65
N TYR A 285 -20.11 4.98 7.03
CA TYR A 285 -20.17 4.54 5.65
C TYR A 285 -20.65 5.67 4.76
N SER A 286 -20.08 5.78 3.55
CA SER A 286 -20.63 6.62 2.48
C SER A 286 -20.81 5.78 1.22
N LYS A 287 -21.86 6.06 0.46
CA LYS A 287 -22.03 5.49 -0.89
C LYS A 287 -20.86 5.93 -1.77
N GLN A 288 -20.57 5.10 -2.75
CA GLN A 288 -19.60 5.41 -3.77
C GLN A 288 -20.11 6.54 -4.68
#